data_7b2d5ea00c58462bd21a8ee26a495acc
#
_entry.id   7b2d5ea00c58462bd21a8ee26a495acc
#
_cell.length_a   1.000
_cell.length_b   1.000
_cell.length_c   1.000
_cell.angle_alpha   90.00
_cell.angle_beta   90.00
_cell.angle_gamma   90.00
#
_symmetry.space_group_name_H-M   'P 1'
#
loop_
_entity.id
_entity.type
_entity.pdbx_description
1 polymer ?
#
loop_
_entity_poly.entity_id
_entity_poly.type
_entity_poly.pdbx_seq_one_letter_code
_entity_poly.pdbx_strand_id
1 'polypeptide(L)'
;MELFTENKVNGIKVPLILENGTADSRPCEMFKIVFIEHGSVMMELGEKTVILSAPALLCLNEKEHFHIQKGESLRIRTLYFSPSIVNPVLDIHNVYLGYVSFPDTAKLDHFYFLPFTERDRGARAIPVHMDIGSTAAGKLADSLDHITGLLENHTEHFWPCRNRSYLIEILFMIQHCYSSRLSPLSAVPDIQAANSSMGEIILYLHSNYARKITIEELTREFKTNRNSLNRSFRETTGLSVFEYLIRHRIKIACTLLRDTGLPVSEIMERVGFTDVSYWGRTFKRNIGMTPTEFRRHI
;
A
#
# COMPACT_ATOMS: atom_id res chain seq x y z
N MET A 1 -10.52 22.63 -2.85
CA MET A 1 -9.57 23.50 -3.60
C MET A 1 -8.65 22.59 -4.39
N GLU A 2 -8.61 22.76 -5.70
CA GLU A 2 -7.70 22.02 -6.56
C GLU A 2 -6.28 22.59 -6.40
N LEU A 3 -5.31 21.71 -6.15
CA LEU A 3 -3.90 22.08 -6.05
C LEU A 3 -3.23 21.84 -7.41
N PHE A 4 -2.24 22.64 -7.74
CA PHE A 4 -1.49 22.49 -9.00
C PHE A 4 -0.04 22.91 -8.84
N THR A 5 0.82 22.35 -9.69
CA THR A 5 2.18 22.84 -9.90
C THR A 5 2.19 23.75 -11.14
N GLU A 6 2.73 24.94 -11.00
CA GLU A 6 2.83 25.91 -12.07
C GLU A 6 4.25 25.88 -12.68
N ASN A 7 4.33 25.73 -14.00
CA ASN A 7 5.62 25.80 -14.72
C ASN A 7 6.14 27.24 -14.69
N LYS A 8 7.35 27.41 -14.18
CA LYS A 8 8.01 28.73 -14.06
C LYS A 8 8.39 29.37 -15.42
N VAL A 9 8.47 28.56 -16.49
CA VAL A 9 8.89 29.03 -17.82
C VAL A 9 7.71 29.54 -18.64
N ASN A 10 6.57 28.87 -18.59
CA ASN A 10 5.42 29.16 -19.46
C ASN A 10 4.08 29.36 -18.70
N GLY A 11 4.07 29.29 -17.37
CA GLY A 11 2.88 29.48 -16.55
C GLY A 11 1.82 28.40 -16.68
N ILE A 12 2.11 27.27 -17.34
CA ILE A 12 1.16 26.15 -17.47
C ILE A 12 0.98 25.52 -16.09
N LYS A 13 -0.29 25.37 -15.67
CA LYS A 13 -0.69 24.73 -14.43
C LYS A 13 -1.04 23.26 -14.68
N VAL A 14 -0.43 22.38 -13.90
CA VAL A 14 -0.71 20.94 -13.93
C VAL A 14 -1.27 20.53 -12.58
N PRO A 15 -2.48 19.91 -12.52
CA PRO A 15 -3.09 19.47 -11.27
C PRO A 15 -2.41 18.18 -10.76
N LEU A 16 -1.15 18.32 -10.39
CA LEU A 16 -0.27 17.27 -9.88
C LEU A 16 0.66 17.85 -8.83
N ILE A 17 0.72 17.23 -7.65
CA ILE A 17 1.66 17.57 -6.57
C ILE A 17 2.22 16.29 -5.99
N LEU A 18 3.52 16.25 -5.75
CA LEU A 18 4.18 15.17 -5.04
C LEU A 18 4.76 15.70 -3.72
N GLU A 19 4.40 15.04 -2.64
CA GLU A 19 4.91 15.33 -1.30
C GLU A 19 5.72 14.15 -0.77
N ASN A 20 6.87 14.47 -0.21
CA ASN A 20 7.72 13.53 0.49
C ASN A 20 7.64 13.80 1.99
N GLY A 21 7.42 12.77 2.80
CA GLY A 21 7.42 12.89 4.25
C GLY A 21 6.21 12.29 4.93
N THR A 22 6.16 12.46 6.25
CA THR A 22 5.18 11.87 7.15
C THR A 22 4.04 12.83 7.54
N ALA A 23 3.83 13.88 6.75
CA ALA A 23 2.73 14.80 6.98
C ALA A 23 1.38 14.13 6.65
N ASP A 24 0.36 14.53 7.39
CA ASP A 24 -1.02 14.13 7.12
C ASP A 24 -1.47 14.61 5.74
N SER A 25 -2.48 13.93 5.20
CA SER A 25 -3.01 14.31 3.89
C SER A 25 -3.61 15.73 3.92
N ARG A 26 -3.29 16.53 2.89
CA ARG A 26 -3.91 17.85 2.72
C ARG A 26 -5.40 17.72 2.37
N PRO A 27 -6.28 18.54 2.96
CA PRO A 27 -7.66 18.65 2.50
C PRO A 27 -7.69 19.31 1.10
N CYS A 28 -7.99 18.52 0.07
CA CYS A 28 -8.07 18.97 -1.32
C CYS A 28 -9.02 18.09 -2.12
N GLU A 29 -9.58 18.65 -3.19
CA GLU A 29 -10.44 17.94 -4.14
C GLU A 29 -9.60 17.21 -5.21
N MET A 30 -8.71 16.33 -4.75
CA MET A 30 -7.82 15.55 -5.62
C MET A 30 -7.75 14.09 -5.15
N PHE A 31 -7.50 13.19 -6.09
CA PHE A 31 -7.13 11.82 -5.78
C PHE A 31 -5.71 11.76 -5.23
N LYS A 32 -5.45 10.76 -4.40
CA LYS A 32 -4.16 10.59 -3.71
C LYS A 32 -3.65 9.15 -3.90
N ILE A 33 -2.42 9.06 -4.32
CA ILE A 33 -1.64 7.81 -4.31
C ILE A 33 -0.65 7.93 -3.16
N VAL A 34 -0.82 7.12 -2.11
CA VAL A 34 0.07 7.12 -0.95
C VAL A 34 0.95 5.88 -1.03
N PHE A 35 2.24 6.08 -1.22
CA PHE A 35 3.22 5.02 -1.32
C PHE A 35 4.06 4.94 -0.05
N ILE A 36 3.95 3.83 0.66
CA ILE A 36 4.80 3.48 1.80
C ILE A 36 5.97 2.69 1.25
N GLU A 37 7.10 3.38 1.11
CA GLU A 37 8.31 2.87 0.46
C GLU A 37 9.16 2.04 1.43
N HIS A 38 9.28 2.50 2.68
CA HIS A 38 10.00 1.82 3.75
C HIS A 38 9.27 1.92 5.07
N GLY A 39 9.52 0.95 5.95
CA GLY A 39 9.03 0.93 7.32
C GLY A 39 7.61 0.40 7.45
N SER A 40 7.02 0.69 8.60
CA SER A 40 5.63 0.35 8.92
C SER A 40 4.94 1.56 9.53
N VAL A 41 3.65 1.69 9.28
CA VAL A 41 2.87 2.85 9.71
C VAL A 41 1.53 2.42 10.28
N MET A 42 1.13 3.07 11.34
CA MET A 42 -0.22 3.07 11.87
C MET A 42 -0.86 4.41 11.52
N MET A 43 -1.95 4.38 10.75
CA MET A 43 -2.63 5.57 10.29
C MET A 43 -4.15 5.45 10.42
N GLU A 44 -4.79 6.58 10.64
CA GLU A 44 -6.25 6.71 10.58
C GLU A 44 -6.69 7.02 9.15
N LEU A 45 -7.71 6.28 8.71
CA LEU A 45 -8.41 6.48 7.44
C LEU A 45 -9.90 6.66 7.76
N GLY A 46 -10.33 7.90 7.92
CA GLY A 46 -11.65 8.22 8.48
C GLY A 46 -11.78 7.73 9.93
N GLU A 47 -12.76 6.88 10.20
CA GLU A 47 -12.99 6.33 11.56
C GLU A 47 -12.17 5.07 11.86
N LYS A 48 -11.27 4.67 10.97
CA LYS A 48 -10.54 3.40 11.08
C LYS A 48 -9.05 3.60 11.21
N THR A 49 -8.44 2.82 12.08
CA THR A 49 -6.99 2.70 12.16
C THR A 49 -6.54 1.48 11.36
N VAL A 50 -5.61 1.67 10.45
CA VAL A 50 -4.97 0.62 9.66
C VAL A 50 -3.47 0.58 9.93
N ILE A 51 -2.89 -0.62 9.82
CA ILE A 51 -1.45 -0.82 9.95
C ILE A 51 -0.95 -1.40 8.63
N LEU A 52 -0.01 -0.68 8.03
CA LEU A 52 0.55 -1.02 6.75
C LEU A 52 2.06 -1.16 6.87
N SER A 53 2.62 -2.11 6.13
CA SER A 53 4.07 -2.35 6.04
C SER A 53 4.53 -2.20 4.60
N ALA A 54 5.68 -1.56 4.42
CA ALA A 54 6.29 -1.37 3.11
C ALA A 54 6.67 -2.73 2.46
N PRO A 55 6.62 -2.81 1.14
CA PRO A 55 6.07 -1.81 0.23
C PRO A 55 4.55 -1.89 0.14
N ALA A 56 3.85 -0.79 0.37
CA ALA A 56 2.40 -0.73 0.31
C ALA A 56 1.90 0.55 -0.37
N LEU A 57 0.72 0.46 -0.95
CA LEU A 57 0.10 1.54 -1.72
C LEU A 57 -1.35 1.73 -1.28
N LEU A 58 -1.77 3.00 -1.11
CA LEU A 58 -3.17 3.35 -0.91
C LEU A 58 -3.66 4.25 -2.05
N CYS A 59 -4.91 4.00 -2.46
CA CYS A 59 -5.64 4.83 -3.41
C CYS A 59 -6.79 5.52 -2.68
N LEU A 60 -6.68 6.82 -2.49
CA LEU A 60 -7.66 7.65 -1.79
C LEU A 60 -8.36 8.58 -2.77
N ASN A 61 -9.67 8.73 -2.61
CA ASN A 61 -10.42 9.73 -3.37
C ASN A 61 -10.34 11.12 -2.72
N GLU A 62 -11.05 12.08 -3.28
CA GLU A 62 -11.05 13.48 -2.82
C GLU A 62 -11.62 13.68 -1.42
N LYS A 63 -12.51 12.77 -0.98
CA LYS A 63 -13.18 12.83 0.34
C LYS A 63 -12.38 12.12 1.44
N GLU A 64 -11.45 11.26 1.05
CA GLU A 64 -10.70 10.44 1.98
C GLU A 64 -9.40 11.13 2.38
N HIS A 65 -9.12 11.09 3.67
CA HIS A 65 -7.93 11.67 4.28
C HIS A 65 -7.27 10.63 5.18
N PHE A 66 -5.97 10.78 5.37
CA PHE A 66 -5.23 9.98 6.34
C PHE A 66 -4.52 10.87 7.36
N HIS A 67 -4.39 10.34 8.57
CA HIS A 67 -3.60 10.90 9.65
C HIS A 67 -2.62 9.84 10.16
N ILE A 68 -1.33 10.19 10.25
CA ILE A 68 -0.28 9.27 10.72
C ILE A 68 -0.21 9.33 12.24
N GLN A 69 -0.61 8.25 12.91
CA GLN A 69 -0.52 8.14 14.36
C GLN A 69 0.89 7.77 14.82
N LYS A 70 1.50 6.78 14.13
CA LYS A 70 2.83 6.28 14.47
C LYS A 70 3.50 5.65 13.24
N GLY A 71 4.81 5.83 13.11
CA GLY A 71 5.60 5.21 12.06
C GLY A 71 6.96 4.77 12.58
N GLU A 72 7.47 3.64 12.07
CA GLU A 72 8.79 3.12 12.38
C GLU A 72 9.60 3.02 11.09
N SER A 73 10.77 3.72 11.06
CA SER A 73 11.66 3.80 9.88
C SER A 73 10.90 4.17 8.59
N LEU A 74 9.96 5.08 8.71
CA LEU A 74 8.96 5.38 7.69
C LEU A 74 9.51 6.28 6.60
N ARG A 75 9.37 5.82 5.34
CA ARG A 75 9.47 6.65 4.15
C ARG A 75 8.18 6.54 3.36
N ILE A 76 7.50 7.68 3.20
CA ILE A 76 6.19 7.78 2.55
C ILE A 76 6.23 8.90 1.51
N ARG A 77 5.54 8.67 0.38
CA ARG A 77 5.33 9.67 -0.68
C ARG A 77 3.86 9.73 -1.02
N THR A 78 3.33 10.94 -1.17
CA THR A 78 1.92 11.16 -1.53
C THR A 78 1.84 11.96 -2.82
N LEU A 79 1.29 11.35 -3.86
CA LEU A 79 1.03 11.98 -5.15
C LEU A 79 -0.45 12.37 -5.22
N TYR A 80 -0.69 13.68 -5.30
CA TYR A 80 -2.03 14.27 -5.49
C TYR A 80 -2.22 14.57 -6.98
N PHE A 81 -3.37 14.22 -7.52
CA PHE A 81 -3.67 14.48 -8.93
C PHE A 81 -5.18 14.59 -9.19
N SER A 82 -5.54 15.39 -10.22
CA SER A 82 -6.90 15.42 -10.75
C SER A 82 -7.04 14.44 -11.92
N PRO A 83 -8.18 13.76 -12.09
CA PRO A 83 -8.42 12.91 -13.27
C PRO A 83 -8.23 13.64 -14.60
N SER A 84 -8.47 14.94 -14.64
CA SER A 84 -8.33 15.78 -15.83
C SER A 84 -6.92 15.82 -16.42
N ILE A 85 -5.87 15.48 -15.63
CA ILE A 85 -4.50 15.37 -16.14
C ILE A 85 -4.33 14.18 -17.09
N VAL A 86 -5.10 13.10 -16.88
CA VAL A 86 -5.08 11.91 -17.75
C VAL A 86 -5.92 12.18 -18.99
N ASN A 87 -7.16 12.61 -18.80
CA ASN A 87 -8.07 12.95 -19.87
C ASN A 87 -8.93 14.16 -19.48
N PRO A 88 -8.89 15.26 -20.25
CA PRO A 88 -9.63 16.49 -19.92
C PRO A 88 -11.16 16.32 -19.82
N VAL A 89 -11.71 15.24 -20.36
CA VAL A 89 -13.15 14.92 -20.24
C VAL A 89 -13.49 14.37 -18.86
N LEU A 90 -12.50 13.80 -18.16
CA LEU A 90 -12.66 13.23 -16.82
C LEU A 90 -12.30 14.28 -15.77
N ASP A 91 -13.21 14.55 -14.86
CA ASP A 91 -12.99 15.41 -13.70
C ASP A 91 -13.40 14.70 -12.41
N ILE A 92 -13.16 15.38 -11.28
CA ILE A 92 -13.42 14.83 -9.95
C ILE A 92 -14.91 14.56 -9.67
N HIS A 93 -15.81 15.21 -10.43
CA HIS A 93 -17.25 15.07 -10.24
C HIS A 93 -17.83 13.98 -11.13
N ASN A 94 -17.39 13.94 -12.39
CA ASN A 94 -17.95 13.02 -13.38
C ASN A 94 -17.30 11.63 -13.40
N VAL A 95 -16.10 11.48 -12.85
CA VAL A 95 -15.37 10.20 -12.80
C VAL A 95 -16.15 9.06 -12.10
N TYR A 96 -17.13 9.40 -11.27
CA TYR A 96 -18.06 8.46 -10.62
C TYR A 96 -19.23 8.03 -11.51
N LEU A 97 -19.44 8.68 -12.63
CA LEU A 97 -20.47 8.28 -13.59
C LEU A 97 -20.12 6.92 -14.20
N GLY A 98 -21.14 6.15 -14.49
CA GLY A 98 -20.94 4.83 -15.10
C GLY A 98 -20.20 4.91 -16.44
N TYR A 99 -19.39 3.92 -16.73
CA TYR A 99 -18.61 3.76 -17.96
C TYR A 99 -19.36 4.12 -19.25
N VAL A 100 -20.66 3.81 -19.32
CA VAL A 100 -21.49 4.07 -20.51
C VAL A 100 -21.70 5.56 -20.76
N SER A 101 -21.57 6.40 -19.74
CA SER A 101 -21.80 7.85 -19.83
C SER A 101 -20.66 8.61 -20.51
N PHE A 102 -19.51 7.96 -20.76
CA PHE A 102 -18.35 8.62 -21.34
C PHE A 102 -18.26 8.43 -22.86
N PRO A 103 -17.67 9.40 -23.59
CA PRO A 103 -17.23 9.20 -24.97
C PRO A 103 -16.24 8.02 -25.05
N ASP A 104 -16.19 7.34 -26.21
CA ASP A 104 -15.30 6.18 -26.39
C ASP A 104 -13.82 6.48 -26.10
N THR A 105 -13.39 7.71 -26.35
CA THR A 105 -12.02 8.19 -26.05
C THR A 105 -11.70 8.23 -24.54
N ALA A 106 -12.71 8.37 -23.68
CA ALA A 106 -12.53 8.46 -22.24
C ALA A 106 -12.87 7.14 -21.52
N LYS A 107 -13.52 6.20 -22.18
CA LYS A 107 -13.96 4.92 -21.58
C LYS A 107 -12.78 4.10 -21.05
N LEU A 108 -11.69 4.02 -21.81
CA LEU A 108 -10.50 3.27 -21.39
C LEU A 108 -9.80 3.97 -20.23
N ASP A 109 -9.70 5.29 -20.29
CA ASP A 109 -9.03 6.07 -19.25
C ASP A 109 -9.79 6.03 -17.92
N HIS A 110 -11.13 5.89 -17.96
CA HIS A 110 -11.95 5.74 -16.76
C HIS A 110 -11.54 4.51 -15.91
N PHE A 111 -11.08 3.42 -16.52
CA PHE A 111 -10.65 2.23 -15.79
C PHE A 111 -9.48 2.49 -14.84
N TYR A 112 -8.63 3.48 -15.12
CA TYR A 112 -7.53 3.85 -14.22
C TYR A 112 -8.01 4.36 -12.86
N PHE A 113 -9.25 4.84 -12.78
CA PHE A 113 -9.79 5.45 -11.56
C PHE A 113 -10.61 4.50 -10.70
N LEU A 114 -10.88 3.28 -11.14
CA LEU A 114 -11.63 2.29 -10.35
C LEU A 114 -11.03 2.08 -8.93
N PRO A 115 -9.70 1.99 -8.74
CA PRO A 115 -9.11 1.88 -7.41
C PRO A 115 -9.42 3.06 -6.48
N PHE A 116 -9.82 4.20 -7.02
CA PHE A 116 -10.16 5.42 -6.26
C PHE A 116 -11.67 5.58 -6.05
N THR A 117 -12.48 5.08 -6.96
CA THR A 117 -13.93 5.29 -6.99
C THR A 117 -14.72 4.10 -6.51
N GLU A 118 -14.24 2.88 -6.74
CA GLU A 118 -14.87 1.67 -6.22
C GLU A 118 -14.52 1.47 -4.74
N ARG A 119 -15.55 1.16 -3.96
CA ARG A 119 -15.41 0.77 -2.56
C ARG A 119 -16.25 -0.49 -2.36
N ASP A 120 -15.73 -1.43 -1.57
CA ASP A 120 -16.49 -2.60 -1.18
C ASP A 120 -17.82 -2.16 -0.57
N ARG A 121 -18.93 -2.67 -1.12
CA ARG A 121 -20.31 -2.31 -0.71
C ARG A 121 -20.69 -2.85 0.69
N GLY A 122 -19.74 -3.39 1.44
CA GLY A 122 -19.91 -3.80 2.82
C GLY A 122 -20.01 -2.61 3.77
N ALA A 123 -20.57 -2.83 4.97
CA ALA A 123 -20.81 -1.82 6.01
C ALA A 123 -19.55 -1.07 6.51
N ARG A 124 -18.40 -1.27 5.88
CA ARG A 124 -17.09 -0.73 6.26
C ARG A 124 -16.20 -0.49 5.02
N ALA A 125 -16.61 0.40 4.15
CA ALA A 125 -15.77 0.82 3.02
C ALA A 125 -14.42 1.35 3.52
N ILE A 126 -13.33 0.68 3.16
CA ILE A 126 -11.95 1.12 3.41
C ILE A 126 -11.37 1.55 2.07
N PRO A 127 -10.56 2.62 2.03
CA PRO A 127 -9.79 2.96 0.86
C PRO A 127 -9.00 1.75 0.33
N VAL A 128 -8.89 1.64 -0.98
CA VAL A 128 -8.15 0.55 -1.60
C VAL A 128 -6.68 0.65 -1.19
N HIS A 129 -6.22 -0.36 -0.45
CA HIS A 129 -4.79 -0.52 -0.16
C HIS A 129 -4.29 -1.82 -0.78
N MET A 130 -3.05 -1.83 -1.18
CA MET A 130 -2.43 -2.95 -1.87
C MET A 130 -1.01 -3.14 -1.36
N ASP A 131 -0.68 -4.40 -1.02
CA ASP A 131 0.72 -4.80 -0.93
C ASP A 131 1.23 -4.98 -2.35
N ILE A 132 2.23 -4.22 -2.70
CA ILE A 132 2.88 -4.30 -4.01
C ILE A 132 4.22 -5.04 -3.88
N GLY A 133 4.56 -5.83 -4.89
CA GLY A 133 5.82 -6.54 -4.90
C GLY A 133 7.03 -5.61 -5.03
N SER A 134 8.21 -6.11 -4.67
CA SER A 134 9.45 -5.32 -4.72
C SER A 134 9.76 -4.76 -6.10
N THR A 135 9.46 -5.51 -7.17
CA THR A 135 9.64 -5.05 -8.55
C THR A 135 8.69 -3.90 -8.90
N ALA A 136 7.41 -4.01 -8.54
CA ALA A 136 6.45 -2.93 -8.75
C ALA A 136 6.79 -1.71 -7.88
N ALA A 137 7.21 -1.93 -6.63
CA ALA A 137 7.66 -0.87 -5.74
C ALA A 137 8.87 -0.12 -6.30
N GLY A 138 9.87 -0.82 -6.86
CA GLY A 138 11.02 -0.19 -7.50
C GLY A 138 10.61 0.69 -8.68
N LYS A 139 9.78 0.17 -9.61
CA LYS A 139 9.27 0.94 -10.75
C LYS A 139 8.44 2.16 -10.30
N LEU A 140 7.63 2.02 -9.26
CA LEU A 140 6.87 3.12 -8.69
C LEU A 140 7.80 4.19 -8.11
N ALA A 141 8.82 3.77 -7.36
CA ALA A 141 9.83 4.67 -6.81
C ALA A 141 10.53 5.45 -7.93
N ASP A 142 10.99 4.77 -8.97
CA ASP A 142 11.67 5.38 -10.13
C ASP A 142 10.74 6.40 -10.84
N SER A 143 9.47 6.05 -11.07
CA SER A 143 8.50 6.95 -11.71
C SER A 143 8.22 8.18 -10.84
N LEU A 144 8.13 8.02 -9.51
CA LEU A 144 7.97 9.14 -8.57
C LEU A 144 9.23 10.02 -8.51
N ASP A 145 10.43 9.44 -8.60
CA ASP A 145 11.68 10.20 -8.66
C ASP A 145 11.76 11.04 -9.95
N HIS A 146 11.34 10.49 -11.08
CA HIS A 146 11.23 11.26 -12.34
C HIS A 146 10.22 12.40 -12.23
N ILE A 147 9.03 12.15 -11.63
CA ILE A 147 8.03 13.19 -11.39
C ILE A 147 8.62 14.28 -10.48
N THR A 148 9.32 13.93 -9.39
CA THR A 148 9.99 14.89 -8.51
C THR A 148 10.96 15.77 -9.29
N GLY A 149 11.85 15.16 -10.05
CA GLY A 149 12.83 15.90 -10.85
C GLY A 149 12.19 16.86 -11.87
N LEU A 150 11.07 16.45 -12.49
CA LEU A 150 10.31 17.31 -13.41
C LEU A 150 9.56 18.44 -12.67
N LEU A 151 8.99 18.19 -11.49
CA LEU A 151 8.29 19.20 -10.71
C LEU A 151 9.23 20.24 -10.08
N GLU A 152 10.50 19.88 -9.83
CA GLU A 152 11.52 20.78 -9.30
C GLU A 152 12.26 21.55 -10.40
N ASN A 153 12.55 20.89 -11.52
CA ASN A 153 13.33 21.43 -12.63
C ASN A 153 12.44 21.75 -13.83
N HIS A 154 11.85 22.93 -13.84
CA HIS A 154 10.92 23.41 -14.87
C HIS A 154 11.60 23.79 -16.20
N THR A 155 12.67 23.09 -16.61
CA THR A 155 13.52 23.50 -17.73
C THR A 155 13.01 23.06 -19.10
N GLU A 156 12.06 22.14 -19.17
CA GLU A 156 11.55 21.58 -20.42
C GLU A 156 10.15 22.06 -20.77
N HIS A 157 9.91 22.45 -22.02
CA HIS A 157 8.57 22.85 -22.47
C HIS A 157 7.55 21.69 -22.42
N PHE A 158 8.01 20.45 -22.52
CA PHE A 158 7.17 19.24 -22.52
C PHE A 158 7.00 18.60 -21.13
N TRP A 159 7.45 19.25 -20.06
CA TRP A 159 7.34 18.69 -18.74
C TRP A 159 5.89 18.30 -18.32
N PRO A 160 4.79 19.00 -18.73
CA PRO A 160 3.45 18.55 -18.43
C PRO A 160 3.11 17.21 -19.05
N CYS A 161 3.51 17.00 -20.31
CA CYS A 161 3.30 15.74 -21.03
C CYS A 161 4.11 14.60 -20.43
N ARG A 162 5.34 14.87 -19.98
CA ARG A 162 6.20 13.86 -19.32
C ARG A 162 5.64 13.46 -17.97
N ASN A 163 5.23 14.43 -17.14
CA ASN A 163 4.56 14.15 -15.86
C ASN A 163 3.30 13.30 -16.05
N ARG A 164 2.48 13.63 -17.05
CA ARG A 164 1.30 12.85 -17.43
C ARG A 164 1.68 11.41 -17.81
N SER A 165 2.74 11.21 -18.58
CA SER A 165 3.18 9.88 -19.00
C SER A 165 3.58 9.01 -17.81
N TYR A 166 4.37 9.53 -16.86
CA TYR A 166 4.74 8.81 -15.64
C TYR A 166 3.52 8.53 -14.75
N LEU A 167 2.59 9.49 -14.64
CA LEU A 167 1.34 9.26 -13.90
C LEU A 167 0.51 8.12 -14.54
N ILE A 168 0.37 8.09 -15.87
CA ILE A 168 -0.36 7.03 -16.57
C ILE A 168 0.33 5.68 -16.34
N GLU A 169 1.66 5.60 -16.36
CA GLU A 169 2.40 4.38 -16.05
C GLU A 169 2.12 3.91 -14.62
N ILE A 170 2.12 4.82 -13.64
CA ILE A 170 1.76 4.53 -12.26
C ILE A 170 0.32 4.00 -12.16
N LEU A 171 -0.63 4.68 -12.81
CA LEU A 171 -2.05 4.28 -12.80
C LEU A 171 -2.27 2.93 -13.46
N PHE A 172 -1.58 2.64 -14.55
CA PHE A 172 -1.61 1.32 -15.22
C PHE A 172 -1.12 0.22 -14.28
N MET A 173 0.00 0.46 -13.57
CA MET A 173 0.54 -0.48 -12.60
C MET A 173 -0.43 -0.69 -11.43
N ILE A 174 -1.02 0.38 -10.90
CA ILE A 174 -2.05 0.31 -9.85
C ILE A 174 -3.24 -0.52 -10.32
N GLN A 175 -3.75 -0.27 -11.53
CA GLN A 175 -4.87 -1.01 -12.10
C GLN A 175 -4.55 -2.49 -12.27
N HIS A 176 -3.33 -2.82 -12.68
CA HIS A 176 -2.88 -4.21 -12.77
C HIS A 176 -2.86 -4.90 -11.39
N CYS A 177 -2.30 -4.25 -10.39
CA CYS A 177 -2.30 -4.74 -9.00
C CYS A 177 -3.73 -4.88 -8.44
N TYR A 178 -4.59 -3.90 -8.72
CA TYR A 178 -5.99 -3.89 -8.30
C TYR A 178 -6.77 -5.07 -8.91
N SER A 179 -6.65 -5.28 -10.21
CA SER A 179 -7.33 -6.38 -10.92
C SER A 179 -6.84 -7.76 -10.45
N SER A 180 -5.55 -7.88 -10.12
CA SER A 180 -4.97 -9.12 -9.57
C SER A 180 -5.44 -9.43 -8.15
N ARG A 181 -5.87 -8.41 -7.38
CA ARG A 181 -6.39 -8.54 -6.02
C ARG A 181 -7.74 -9.25 -5.95
N LEU A 182 -8.51 -9.24 -7.02
CA LEU A 182 -9.79 -9.93 -7.12
C LEU A 182 -9.64 -11.48 -7.17
N SER A 183 -8.40 -11.98 -7.12
CA SER A 183 -8.11 -13.42 -7.02
C SER A 183 -8.21 -13.90 -5.55
N PRO A 184 -8.78 -15.09 -5.26
CA PRO A 184 -9.06 -15.58 -3.89
C PRO A 184 -7.83 -15.80 -3.00
N LEU A 185 -6.60 -15.66 -3.53
CA LEU A 185 -5.34 -15.90 -2.81
C LEU A 185 -4.85 -14.74 -1.92
N SER A 186 -5.50 -13.59 -1.95
CA SER A 186 -5.02 -12.37 -1.28
C SER A 186 -5.66 -12.05 0.08
N ALA A 187 -6.49 -12.95 0.62
CA ALA A 187 -7.19 -12.71 1.89
C ALA A 187 -6.29 -12.95 3.13
N VAL A 188 -5.38 -12.02 3.41
CA VAL A 188 -4.93 -11.79 4.79
C VAL A 188 -5.92 -10.80 5.41
N PRO A 189 -6.55 -11.10 6.56
CA PRO A 189 -7.53 -10.20 7.15
C PRO A 189 -6.88 -8.84 7.45
N ASP A 190 -7.46 -7.76 6.92
CA ASP A 190 -7.16 -6.42 7.39
C ASP A 190 -7.55 -6.31 8.85
N ILE A 191 -6.56 -6.17 9.71
CA ILE A 191 -6.79 -6.08 11.13
C ILE A 191 -7.06 -4.62 11.45
N GLN A 192 -8.31 -4.36 11.72
CA GLN A 192 -8.71 -3.10 12.33
C GLN A 192 -8.25 -3.11 13.78
N ALA A 193 -7.18 -2.38 14.08
CA ALA A 193 -6.72 -2.20 15.44
C ALA A 193 -7.77 -1.38 16.21
N ALA A 194 -8.70 -2.06 16.85
CA ALA A 194 -9.78 -1.44 17.62
C ALA A 194 -9.29 -0.69 18.88
N ASN A 195 -8.04 -0.94 19.31
CA ASN A 195 -7.41 -0.32 20.47
C ASN A 195 -5.97 0.09 20.13
N SER A 196 -5.57 1.31 20.51
CA SER A 196 -4.23 1.85 20.25
C SER A 196 -3.10 0.94 20.74
N SER A 197 -3.25 0.28 21.89
CA SER A 197 -2.23 -0.62 22.44
C SER A 197 -2.02 -1.88 21.60
N MET A 198 -3.08 -2.47 21.03
CA MET A 198 -2.94 -3.64 20.15
C MET A 198 -2.36 -3.24 18.79
N GLY A 199 -2.70 -2.05 18.30
CA GLY A 199 -2.11 -1.47 17.11
C GLY A 199 -0.60 -1.32 17.22
N GLU A 200 -0.10 -0.84 18.36
CA GLU A 200 1.33 -0.72 18.61
C GLU A 200 2.06 -2.07 18.61
N ILE A 201 1.44 -3.11 19.18
CA ILE A 201 2.01 -4.47 19.16
C ILE A 201 2.06 -5.01 17.72
N ILE A 202 1.01 -4.80 16.94
CA ILE A 202 0.98 -5.22 15.53
C ILE A 202 2.04 -4.48 14.72
N LEU A 203 2.16 -3.16 14.90
CA LEU A 203 3.20 -2.36 14.26
C LEU A 203 4.60 -2.88 14.61
N TYR A 204 4.85 -3.18 15.88
CA TYR A 204 6.11 -3.76 16.34
C TYR A 204 6.40 -5.11 15.67
N LEU A 205 5.39 -6.00 15.57
CA LEU A 205 5.54 -7.28 14.88
C LEU A 205 5.88 -7.08 13.41
N HIS A 206 5.24 -6.11 12.75
CA HIS A 206 5.49 -5.78 11.34
C HIS A 206 6.89 -5.20 11.10
N SER A 207 7.40 -4.39 12.01
CA SER A 207 8.72 -3.79 11.88
C SER A 207 9.86 -4.75 12.25
N ASN A 208 9.55 -5.80 13.03
CA ASN A 208 10.56 -6.71 13.57
C ASN A 208 10.39 -8.18 13.12
N TYR A 209 9.54 -8.46 12.12
CA TYR A 209 9.18 -9.82 11.73
C TYR A 209 10.38 -10.70 11.35
N ALA A 210 11.43 -10.12 10.79
CA ALA A 210 12.59 -10.86 10.30
C ALA A 210 13.46 -11.47 11.40
N ARG A 211 13.34 -10.98 12.64
CA ARG A 211 14.11 -11.46 13.77
C ARG A 211 13.30 -12.34 14.72
N LYS A 212 13.96 -13.03 15.62
CA LYS A 212 13.30 -13.77 16.70
C LYS A 212 12.62 -12.80 17.66
N ILE A 213 11.31 -12.97 17.85
CA ILE A 213 10.50 -12.24 18.82
C ILE A 213 10.02 -13.25 19.87
N THR A 214 10.06 -12.88 21.16
CA THR A 214 9.59 -13.72 22.28
C THR A 214 8.42 -13.06 22.99
N ILE A 215 7.63 -13.86 23.71
CA ILE A 215 6.49 -13.33 24.48
C ILE A 215 6.97 -12.46 25.65
N GLU A 216 8.10 -12.82 26.23
CA GLU A 216 8.75 -12.08 27.32
C GLU A 216 9.20 -10.69 26.87
N GLU A 217 9.72 -10.60 25.63
CA GLU A 217 10.07 -9.34 25.01
C GLU A 217 8.83 -8.45 24.85
N LEU A 218 7.76 -8.99 24.25
CA LEU A 218 6.52 -8.25 24.05
C LEU A 218 5.87 -7.80 25.36
N THR A 219 5.85 -8.68 26.38
CA THR A 219 5.27 -8.34 27.68
C THR A 219 6.04 -7.25 28.41
N ARG A 220 7.37 -7.23 28.27
CA ARG A 220 8.23 -6.18 28.82
C ARG A 220 8.05 -4.86 28.07
N GLU A 221 8.09 -4.89 26.74
CA GLU A 221 7.99 -3.70 25.88
C GLU A 221 6.64 -2.98 26.07
N PHE A 222 5.57 -3.75 26.07
CA PHE A 222 4.19 -3.20 26.15
C PHE A 222 3.62 -3.22 27.57
N LYS A 223 4.45 -3.44 28.60
CA LYS A 223 4.07 -3.41 30.04
C LYS A 223 2.77 -4.20 30.32
N THR A 224 2.66 -5.38 29.75
CA THR A 224 1.51 -6.27 29.88
C THR A 224 1.93 -7.64 30.41
N ASN A 225 0.97 -8.52 30.67
CA ASN A 225 1.27 -9.91 31.01
C ASN A 225 0.85 -10.84 29.87
N ARG A 226 1.43 -12.06 29.84
CA ARG A 226 1.22 -13.06 28.79
C ARG A 226 -0.26 -13.37 28.53
N ASN A 227 -1.05 -13.50 29.60
CA ASN A 227 -2.46 -13.88 29.47
C ASN A 227 -3.31 -12.75 28.89
N SER A 228 -3.12 -11.52 29.39
CA SER A 228 -3.79 -10.34 28.87
C SER A 228 -3.42 -10.08 27.41
N LEU A 229 -2.11 -10.14 27.10
CA LEU A 229 -1.62 -9.97 25.74
C LEU A 229 -2.30 -10.96 24.77
N ASN A 230 -2.24 -12.26 25.04
CA ASN A 230 -2.80 -13.28 24.15
C ASN A 230 -4.33 -13.18 24.03
N ARG A 231 -5.02 -12.83 25.11
CA ARG A 231 -6.48 -12.66 25.10
C ARG A 231 -6.86 -11.46 24.24
N SER A 232 -6.34 -10.27 24.54
CA SER A 232 -6.70 -9.05 23.83
C SER A 232 -6.25 -9.10 22.35
N PHE A 233 -5.09 -9.70 22.08
CA PHE A 233 -4.60 -9.88 20.72
C PHE A 233 -5.52 -10.81 19.92
N ARG A 234 -6.02 -11.91 20.53
CA ARG A 234 -6.98 -12.83 19.89
C ARG A 234 -8.37 -12.19 19.71
N GLU A 235 -8.83 -11.40 20.66
CA GLU A 235 -10.07 -10.64 20.55
C GLU A 235 -10.02 -9.64 19.39
N THR A 236 -8.87 -8.99 19.19
CA THR A 236 -8.66 -8.00 18.12
C THR A 236 -8.42 -8.63 16.76
N THR A 237 -7.60 -9.70 16.67
CA THR A 237 -7.10 -10.24 15.41
C THR A 237 -7.68 -11.59 15.02
N GLY A 238 -8.38 -12.26 15.94
CA GLY A 238 -8.82 -13.65 15.78
C GLY A 238 -7.69 -14.70 15.92
N LEU A 239 -6.43 -14.27 16.10
CA LEU A 239 -5.24 -15.11 16.11
C LEU A 239 -4.43 -14.92 17.38
N SER A 240 -3.60 -15.92 17.74
CA SER A 240 -2.53 -15.67 18.70
C SER A 240 -1.43 -14.81 18.09
N VAL A 241 -0.63 -14.15 18.94
CA VAL A 241 0.48 -13.28 18.50
C VAL A 241 1.43 -14.00 17.52
N PHE A 242 1.80 -15.25 17.82
CA PHE A 242 2.72 -16.01 16.97
C PHE A 242 2.07 -16.57 15.70
N GLU A 243 0.80 -16.93 15.72
CA GLU A 243 0.08 -17.29 14.50
C GLU A 243 -0.01 -16.10 13.55
N TYR A 244 -0.26 -14.93 14.10
CA TYR A 244 -0.27 -13.68 13.35
C TYR A 244 1.10 -13.39 12.72
N LEU A 245 2.18 -13.43 13.53
CA LEU A 245 3.54 -13.22 13.06
C LEU A 245 3.92 -14.22 11.95
N ILE A 246 3.56 -15.49 12.11
CA ILE A 246 3.79 -16.52 11.07
C ILE A 246 3.05 -16.17 9.78
N ARG A 247 1.78 -15.80 9.84
CA ARG A 247 1.01 -15.41 8.64
C ARG A 247 1.62 -14.18 7.95
N HIS A 248 2.04 -13.20 8.75
CA HIS A 248 2.72 -12.02 8.21
C HIS A 248 4.03 -12.39 7.49
N ARG A 249 4.87 -13.23 8.09
CA ARG A 249 6.09 -13.77 7.47
C ARG A 249 5.82 -14.52 6.17
N ILE A 250 4.80 -15.36 6.14
CA ILE A 250 4.39 -16.10 4.94
C ILE A 250 3.92 -15.14 3.84
N LYS A 251 3.16 -14.10 4.18
CA LYS A 251 2.75 -13.04 3.25
C LYS A 251 3.96 -12.38 2.58
N ILE A 252 4.93 -11.92 3.38
CA ILE A 252 6.18 -11.33 2.86
C ILE A 252 6.95 -12.34 2.00
N ALA A 253 7.01 -13.61 2.43
CA ALA A 253 7.67 -14.65 1.65
C ALA A 253 7.02 -14.89 0.28
N CYS A 254 5.69 -14.89 0.19
CA CYS A 254 4.98 -14.99 -1.09
C CYS A 254 5.35 -13.84 -2.03
N THR A 255 5.43 -12.62 -1.48
CA THR A 255 5.88 -11.43 -2.23
C THR A 255 7.30 -11.62 -2.76
N LEU A 256 8.26 -12.02 -1.90
CA LEU A 256 9.65 -12.24 -2.31
C LEU A 256 9.80 -13.39 -3.30
N LEU A 257 9.02 -14.48 -3.14
CA LEU A 257 9.03 -15.61 -4.07
C LEU A 257 8.54 -15.22 -5.46
N ARG A 258 7.54 -14.36 -5.54
CA ARG A 258 6.94 -13.88 -6.78
C ARG A 258 7.84 -12.87 -7.50
N ASP A 259 8.40 -11.93 -6.74
CA ASP A 259 8.96 -10.70 -7.29
C ASP A 259 10.50 -10.73 -7.39
N THR A 260 11.15 -11.78 -6.84
CA THR A 260 12.62 -11.86 -6.83
C THR A 260 13.13 -13.21 -7.31
N GLY A 261 14.35 -13.21 -7.84
CA GLY A 261 15.11 -14.44 -8.16
C GLY A 261 15.86 -15.03 -6.95
N LEU A 262 15.65 -14.55 -5.73
CA LEU A 262 16.38 -14.98 -4.55
C LEU A 262 16.18 -16.47 -4.29
N PRO A 263 17.21 -17.23 -3.85
CA PRO A 263 17.04 -18.62 -3.43
C PRO A 263 15.96 -18.77 -2.35
N VAL A 264 15.19 -19.86 -2.40
CA VAL A 264 14.13 -20.13 -1.42
C VAL A 264 14.67 -20.17 0.02
N SER A 265 15.88 -20.68 0.21
CA SER A 265 16.57 -20.68 1.50
C SER A 265 16.87 -19.28 2.02
N GLU A 266 17.31 -18.38 1.15
CA GLU A 266 17.57 -17.00 1.50
C GLU A 266 16.28 -16.25 1.85
N ILE A 267 15.19 -16.48 1.11
CA ILE A 267 13.88 -15.91 1.45
C ILE A 267 13.42 -16.40 2.82
N MET A 268 13.58 -17.69 3.11
CA MET A 268 13.27 -18.27 4.42
C MET A 268 13.96 -17.48 5.55
N GLU A 269 15.27 -17.26 5.42
CA GLU A 269 16.05 -16.52 6.43
C GLU A 269 15.61 -15.07 6.53
N ARG A 270 15.43 -14.38 5.41
CA ARG A 270 14.99 -12.97 5.36
C ARG A 270 13.63 -12.74 6.03
N VAL A 271 12.74 -13.72 5.99
CA VAL A 271 11.44 -13.62 6.66
C VAL A 271 11.45 -14.19 8.09
N GLY A 272 12.63 -14.52 8.63
CA GLY A 272 12.82 -14.88 10.03
C GLY A 272 12.54 -16.34 10.37
N PHE A 273 12.61 -17.28 9.41
CA PHE A 273 12.62 -18.71 9.67
C PHE A 273 14.06 -19.25 9.67
N THR A 274 14.36 -20.12 10.61
CA THR A 274 15.69 -20.73 10.80
C THR A 274 15.71 -22.24 10.53
N ASP A 275 14.54 -22.88 10.52
CA ASP A 275 14.40 -24.32 10.28
C ASP A 275 13.70 -24.57 8.96
N VAL A 276 14.40 -25.23 8.03
CA VAL A 276 13.92 -25.52 6.67
C VAL A 276 12.68 -26.42 6.67
N SER A 277 12.66 -27.43 7.55
CA SER A 277 11.56 -28.40 7.63
C SER A 277 10.31 -27.74 8.21
N TYR A 278 10.46 -26.92 9.23
CA TYR A 278 9.37 -26.15 9.82
C TYR A 278 8.83 -25.12 8.82
N TRP A 279 9.73 -24.41 8.13
CA TRP A 279 9.39 -23.48 7.06
C TRP A 279 8.53 -24.13 5.97
N GLY A 280 9.01 -25.23 5.37
CA GLY A 280 8.29 -25.91 4.29
C GLY A 280 6.89 -26.37 4.70
N ARG A 281 6.75 -27.00 5.89
CA ARG A 281 5.46 -27.43 6.42
C ARG A 281 4.54 -26.25 6.71
N THR A 282 5.08 -25.17 7.28
CA THR A 282 4.31 -23.97 7.64
C THR A 282 3.83 -23.24 6.41
N PHE A 283 4.68 -23.07 5.41
CA PHE A 283 4.31 -22.45 4.14
C PHE A 283 3.21 -23.26 3.44
N LYS A 284 3.40 -24.59 3.29
CA LYS A 284 2.40 -25.46 2.67
C LYS A 284 1.07 -25.45 3.41
N ARG A 285 1.08 -25.42 4.74
CA ARG A 285 -0.16 -25.33 5.55
C ARG A 285 -0.93 -24.03 5.32
N ASN A 286 -0.23 -22.89 5.10
CA ASN A 286 -0.87 -21.61 4.90
C ASN A 286 -1.28 -21.34 3.44
N ILE A 287 -0.53 -21.85 2.46
CA ILE A 287 -0.69 -21.53 1.03
C ILE A 287 -1.24 -22.72 0.22
N GLY A 288 -1.19 -23.93 0.77
CA GLY A 288 -1.61 -25.16 0.07
C GLY A 288 -0.52 -25.87 -0.73
N MET A 289 0.59 -25.19 -1.03
CA MET A 289 1.73 -25.72 -1.81
C MET A 289 3.06 -25.33 -1.17
N THR A 290 4.15 -25.98 -1.57
CA THR A 290 5.50 -25.65 -1.09
C THR A 290 6.00 -24.32 -1.67
N PRO A 291 7.01 -23.67 -1.05
CA PRO A 291 7.60 -22.44 -1.60
C PRO A 291 8.12 -22.60 -3.05
N THR A 292 8.71 -23.76 -3.36
CA THR A 292 9.25 -24.06 -4.70
C THR A 292 8.13 -24.26 -5.72
N GLU A 293 7.05 -24.94 -5.35
CA GLU A 293 5.86 -25.09 -6.18
C GLU A 293 5.22 -23.73 -6.41
N PHE A 294 5.04 -22.93 -5.35
CA PHE A 294 4.49 -21.59 -5.44
C PHE A 294 5.25 -20.74 -6.46
N ARG A 295 6.58 -20.73 -6.42
CA ARG A 295 7.40 -19.98 -7.39
C ARG A 295 7.22 -20.43 -8.83
N ARG A 296 6.96 -21.71 -9.07
CA ARG A 296 6.77 -22.27 -10.44
C ARG A 296 5.39 -21.97 -11.02
N HIS A 297 4.41 -21.65 -10.18
CA HIS A 297 3.03 -21.39 -10.60
C HIS A 297 2.73 -19.92 -10.86
N ILE A 298 3.69 -19.04 -10.64
CA ILE A 298 3.63 -17.62 -10.92
C ILE A 298 4.37 -17.32 -12.22
#